data_2fe7411d2db1f9ead56cc52dbd71f87a
#
_entry.id   2fe7411d2db1f9ead56cc52dbd71f87a
#
_cell.length_a   1.000
_cell.length_b   1.000
_cell.length_c   1.000
_cell.angle_alpha   90.00
_cell.angle_beta   90.00
_cell.angle_gamma   90.00
#
_symmetry.space_group_name_H-M   'P 1'
#
loop_
_entity.id
_entity.type
_entity.pdbx_description
1 polymer ?
#
loop_
_entity_poly.entity_id
_entity_poly.type
_entity_poly.pdbx_seq_one_letter_code
_entity_poly.pdbx_strand_id
1 'polypeptide(L)'
;MRKSRLRTIFSASLLCAGMSTSVGAVEPGVYLYNWFGLLAPETPKEFEQATGTRVHMDAFDSAEIMQSKVMAGRTGYDVVVATSDVLPSLIQAGVLQPLDRNQLSNLSHIDPDILSQVAVNDPGNRYAVPYLWGTTGIGYDVDKVKAALGDNAPVNSWDLIFKEENISKLQSCGVAMLDSPSEIISIALHYLGLPSNSRNPDDYQKAQALLLKIRPYVLYFDSSRIDADLADGNICAVVGWANGALAAQAINEKTNTGRKITYSLPREGALVWSENLVLLKDAPHPKEGMAFINYMLRPEIIAKTSNHTLYPNANKDAAEFVEQKLRDNPWIYPDKKTIATLVPLEPLPLKLERIRTRIWTKVKSGV
;
A
#
# COMPACT_ATOMS: atom_id res chain seq x y z
N MET A 1 50.29 -21.82 -83.43
CA MET A 1 49.35 -22.55 -82.53
C MET A 1 49.19 -21.73 -81.22
N ARG A 2 48.10 -20.98 -81.12
CA ARG A 2 47.83 -20.11 -79.92
C ARG A 2 46.66 -20.78 -79.15
N LYS A 3 46.93 -21.17 -77.93
CA LYS A 3 45.92 -21.67 -76.99
C LYS A 3 45.24 -20.50 -76.29
N SER A 4 43.96 -20.27 -76.47
CA SER A 4 43.12 -19.33 -75.73
C SER A 4 42.74 -19.93 -74.40
N ARG A 5 42.96 -19.22 -73.34
CA ARG A 5 42.45 -19.57 -72.00
C ARG A 5 41.18 -18.77 -71.72
N LEU A 6 40.07 -19.51 -71.62
CA LEU A 6 38.82 -18.96 -71.10
C LEU A 6 38.93 -18.71 -69.61
N ARG A 7 38.65 -17.47 -69.17
CA ARG A 7 38.50 -17.10 -67.76
C ARG A 7 37.00 -17.15 -67.43
N THR A 8 36.64 -18.10 -66.59
CA THR A 8 35.30 -18.16 -65.99
C THR A 8 35.23 -17.20 -64.82
N ILE A 9 34.32 -16.21 -64.90
CA ILE A 9 34.06 -15.26 -63.81
C ILE A 9 32.94 -15.88 -62.97
N PHE A 10 33.25 -16.25 -61.72
CA PHE A 10 32.27 -16.63 -60.71
C PHE A 10 31.71 -15.35 -60.06
N SER A 11 30.44 -15.01 -60.35
CA SER A 11 29.70 -13.97 -59.61
C SER A 11 29.17 -14.56 -58.32
N ALA A 12 29.76 -14.17 -57.19
CA ALA A 12 29.24 -14.48 -55.88
C ALA A 12 28.14 -13.48 -55.54
N SER A 13 26.88 -13.89 -55.62
CA SER A 13 25.71 -13.12 -55.11
C SER A 13 25.66 -13.24 -53.58
N LEU A 14 26.01 -12.14 -52.90
CA LEU A 14 25.86 -12.03 -51.45
C LEU A 14 24.38 -11.85 -51.12
N LEU A 15 23.71 -12.89 -50.65
CA LEU A 15 22.37 -12.82 -50.04
C LEU A 15 22.53 -12.19 -48.63
N CYS A 16 22.23 -10.90 -48.49
CA CYS A 16 21.99 -10.27 -47.19
C CYS A 16 20.64 -10.75 -46.67
N ALA A 17 20.64 -11.80 -45.86
CA ALA A 17 19.49 -12.15 -45.05
C ALA A 17 19.34 -11.06 -43.95
N GLY A 18 18.40 -10.14 -44.18
CA GLY A 18 17.98 -9.16 -43.16
C GLY A 18 17.37 -9.92 -41.96
N MET A 19 18.12 -10.05 -40.87
CA MET A 19 17.54 -10.44 -39.60
C MET A 19 16.69 -9.24 -39.13
N SER A 20 15.40 -9.29 -39.42
CA SER A 20 14.40 -8.48 -38.76
C SER A 20 14.39 -8.90 -37.29
N THR A 21 15.07 -8.16 -36.43
CA THR A 21 14.84 -8.26 -34.99
C THR A 21 13.41 -7.81 -34.76
N SER A 22 12.49 -8.75 -34.60
CA SER A 22 11.17 -8.45 -34.05
C SER A 22 11.41 -7.91 -32.63
N VAL A 23 11.34 -6.60 -32.48
CA VAL A 23 11.05 -6.00 -31.17
C VAL A 23 9.78 -6.69 -30.71
N GLY A 24 9.89 -7.52 -29.68
CA GLY A 24 8.73 -8.25 -29.15
C GLY A 24 7.64 -7.23 -28.89
N ALA A 25 6.56 -7.30 -29.64
CA ALA A 25 5.37 -6.50 -29.37
C ALA A 25 4.91 -6.87 -27.95
N VAL A 26 4.77 -5.88 -27.09
CA VAL A 26 4.16 -6.06 -25.78
C VAL A 26 2.77 -6.65 -26.02
N GLU A 27 2.45 -7.76 -25.37
CA GLU A 27 1.13 -8.38 -25.55
C GLU A 27 0.02 -7.37 -25.23
N PRO A 28 -1.06 -7.30 -26.02
CA PRO A 28 -2.17 -6.40 -25.72
C PRO A 28 -2.76 -6.71 -24.35
N GLY A 29 -2.84 -5.72 -23.48
CA GLY A 29 -3.35 -5.93 -22.12
C GLY A 29 -3.20 -4.68 -21.27
N VAL A 30 -3.62 -4.78 -20.00
CA VAL A 30 -3.33 -3.80 -18.96
C VAL A 30 -2.20 -4.33 -18.10
N TYR A 31 -1.16 -3.54 -17.94
CA TYR A 31 -0.05 -3.84 -17.05
C TYR A 31 -0.23 -3.06 -15.74
N LEU A 32 -0.64 -3.81 -14.70
CA LEU A 32 -0.94 -3.29 -13.38
C LEU A 32 0.23 -3.53 -12.43
N TYR A 33 0.67 -2.49 -11.70
CA TYR A 33 1.60 -2.62 -10.59
C TYR A 33 0.88 -2.27 -9.28
N ASN A 34 0.66 -3.29 -8.45
CA ASN A 34 -0.19 -3.19 -7.27
C ASN A 34 0.53 -3.73 -6.03
N TRP A 35 0.01 -3.42 -4.86
CA TRP A 35 0.40 -4.07 -3.64
C TRP A 35 0.14 -5.58 -3.70
N PHE A 36 1.00 -6.36 -3.08
CA PHE A 36 0.76 -7.80 -2.94
C PHE A 36 -0.57 -8.05 -2.20
N GLY A 37 -1.43 -8.86 -2.81
CA GLY A 37 -2.72 -9.23 -2.23
C GLY A 37 -3.81 -8.15 -2.21
N LEU A 38 -3.57 -6.96 -2.80
CA LEU A 38 -4.51 -5.84 -2.75
C LEU A 38 -5.49 -5.80 -3.96
N LEU A 39 -5.88 -6.95 -4.47
CA LEU A 39 -6.88 -7.10 -5.52
C LEU A 39 -7.57 -8.45 -5.35
N ALA A 40 -8.88 -8.50 -5.51
CA ALA A 40 -9.62 -9.76 -5.53
C ALA A 40 -9.10 -10.64 -6.68
N PRO A 41 -8.75 -11.90 -6.43
CA PRO A 41 -8.04 -12.75 -7.39
C PRO A 41 -8.85 -13.06 -8.67
N GLU A 42 -10.18 -12.98 -8.60
CA GLU A 42 -11.07 -13.15 -9.76
C GLU A 42 -11.13 -11.93 -10.67
N THR A 43 -10.83 -10.73 -10.17
CA THR A 43 -10.99 -9.44 -10.88
C THR A 43 -10.26 -9.40 -12.24
N PRO A 44 -9.01 -9.85 -12.37
CA PRO A 44 -8.32 -9.87 -13.67
C PRO A 44 -9.07 -10.67 -14.72
N LYS A 45 -9.56 -11.86 -14.36
CA LYS A 45 -10.31 -12.75 -15.27
C LYS A 45 -11.67 -12.16 -15.64
N GLU A 46 -12.37 -11.57 -14.67
CA GLU A 46 -13.66 -10.94 -14.93
C GLU A 46 -13.53 -9.71 -15.82
N PHE A 47 -12.48 -8.91 -15.63
CA PHE A 47 -12.17 -7.81 -16.53
C PHE A 47 -11.90 -8.28 -17.95
N GLU A 48 -11.09 -9.34 -18.12
CA GLU A 48 -10.83 -9.94 -19.44
C GLU A 48 -12.12 -10.46 -20.10
N GLN A 49 -13.01 -11.09 -19.33
CA GLN A 49 -14.31 -11.55 -19.85
C GLN A 49 -15.23 -10.39 -20.26
N ALA A 50 -15.21 -9.28 -19.53
CA ALA A 50 -16.05 -8.12 -19.79
C ALA A 50 -15.55 -7.25 -20.96
N THR A 51 -14.24 -7.21 -21.21
CA THR A 51 -13.61 -6.25 -22.14
C THR A 51 -12.81 -6.90 -23.26
N GLY A 52 -12.48 -8.19 -23.16
CA GLY A 52 -11.54 -8.87 -24.05
C GLY A 52 -10.07 -8.51 -23.78
N THR A 53 -9.78 -7.72 -22.75
CA THR A 53 -8.43 -7.21 -22.43
C THR A 53 -7.86 -7.95 -21.23
N ARG A 54 -6.70 -8.60 -21.40
CA ARG A 54 -6.01 -9.29 -20.32
C ARG A 54 -5.39 -8.30 -19.32
N VAL A 55 -5.34 -8.69 -18.05
CA VAL A 55 -4.59 -7.96 -16.99
C VAL A 55 -3.33 -8.74 -16.64
N HIS A 56 -2.18 -8.08 -16.82
CA HIS A 56 -0.87 -8.55 -16.35
C HIS A 56 -0.55 -7.78 -15.07
N MET A 57 -0.32 -8.48 -13.95
CA MET A 57 -0.10 -7.84 -12.66
C MET A 57 1.24 -8.26 -12.07
N ASP A 58 2.05 -7.25 -11.71
CA ASP A 58 3.19 -7.39 -10.84
C ASP A 58 2.86 -6.79 -9.47
N ALA A 59 3.47 -7.33 -8.42
CA ALA A 59 3.23 -6.89 -7.05
C ALA A 59 4.47 -6.23 -6.42
N PHE A 60 4.20 -5.35 -5.44
CA PHE A 60 5.19 -4.79 -4.53
C PHE A 60 4.69 -4.89 -3.08
N ASP A 61 5.60 -4.72 -2.13
CA ASP A 61 5.38 -4.80 -0.68
C ASP A 61 5.80 -3.53 0.07
N SER A 62 6.27 -2.51 -0.65
CA SER A 62 6.73 -1.23 -0.08
C SER A 62 6.42 -0.07 -1.03
N ALA A 63 5.87 1.02 -0.46
CA ALA A 63 5.62 2.26 -1.19
C ALA A 63 6.92 2.86 -1.75
N GLU A 64 8.02 2.74 -1.02
CA GLU A 64 9.34 3.23 -1.42
C GLU A 64 9.90 2.46 -2.63
N ILE A 65 9.69 1.14 -2.68
CA ILE A 65 10.07 0.30 -3.84
C ILE A 65 9.25 0.70 -5.05
N MET A 66 7.93 0.81 -4.90
CA MET A 66 7.02 1.27 -5.96
C MET A 66 7.45 2.65 -6.48
N GLN A 67 7.61 3.62 -5.58
CA GLN A 67 8.00 4.99 -5.92
C GLN A 67 9.33 5.03 -6.67
N SER A 68 10.35 4.31 -6.19
CA SER A 68 11.67 4.26 -6.83
C SER A 68 11.58 3.70 -8.25
N LYS A 69 10.78 2.64 -8.46
CA LYS A 69 10.59 2.00 -9.77
C LYS A 69 9.86 2.94 -10.73
N VAL A 70 8.78 3.57 -10.29
CA VAL A 70 7.99 4.51 -11.11
C VAL A 70 8.80 5.76 -11.46
N MET A 71 9.57 6.31 -10.51
CA MET A 71 10.45 7.47 -10.73
C MET A 71 11.57 7.20 -11.75
N ALA A 72 12.01 5.96 -11.88
CA ALA A 72 13.00 5.58 -12.90
C ALA A 72 12.44 5.67 -14.33
N GLY A 73 11.11 5.62 -14.50
CA GLY A 73 10.44 5.65 -15.79
C GLY A 73 10.64 4.39 -16.63
N ARG A 74 9.93 4.29 -17.75
CA ARG A 74 9.94 3.16 -18.69
C ARG A 74 9.72 1.80 -18.01
N THR A 75 8.77 1.79 -17.09
CA THR A 75 8.47 0.59 -16.30
C THR A 75 7.71 -0.47 -17.07
N GLY A 76 7.01 -0.08 -18.13
CA GLY A 76 6.12 -0.95 -18.90
C GLY A 76 4.74 -1.12 -18.27
N TYR A 77 4.46 -0.49 -17.12
CA TYR A 77 3.13 -0.52 -16.51
C TYR A 77 2.24 0.59 -17.06
N ASP A 78 0.93 0.31 -17.08
CA ASP A 78 -0.11 1.27 -17.42
C ASP A 78 -0.66 1.92 -16.15
N VAL A 79 -1.13 1.09 -15.23
CA VAL A 79 -1.78 1.50 -13.98
C VAL A 79 -0.92 1.11 -12.80
N VAL A 80 -0.79 2.02 -11.85
CA VAL A 80 -0.12 1.78 -10.57
C VAL A 80 -1.06 2.13 -9.44
N VAL A 81 -1.02 1.37 -8.35
CA VAL A 81 -1.66 1.74 -7.09
C VAL A 81 -0.66 2.53 -6.26
N ALA A 82 -1.03 3.77 -5.90
CA ALA A 82 -0.14 4.67 -5.18
C ALA A 82 -0.80 5.20 -3.90
N THR A 83 -0.06 5.14 -2.79
CA THR A 83 -0.50 5.70 -1.51
C THR A 83 -0.59 7.23 -1.59
N SER A 84 -1.52 7.83 -0.86
CA SER A 84 -1.82 9.26 -0.92
C SER A 84 -0.61 10.16 -0.65
N ASP A 85 0.30 9.75 0.22
CA ASP A 85 1.50 10.53 0.59
C ASP A 85 2.57 10.58 -0.52
N VAL A 86 2.60 9.61 -1.44
CA VAL A 86 3.55 9.62 -2.57
C VAL A 86 3.03 10.37 -3.80
N LEU A 87 1.72 10.59 -3.91
CA LEU A 87 1.10 11.24 -5.08
C LEU A 87 1.75 12.58 -5.46
N PRO A 88 1.98 13.54 -4.54
CA PRO A 88 2.57 14.82 -4.90
C PRO A 88 3.95 14.69 -5.52
N SER A 89 4.75 13.74 -5.07
CA SER A 89 6.09 13.51 -5.62
C SER A 89 6.04 12.92 -7.02
N LEU A 90 5.12 11.99 -7.29
CA LEU A 90 4.91 11.41 -8.61
C LEU A 90 4.37 12.46 -9.60
N ILE A 91 3.42 13.31 -9.16
CA ILE A 91 2.88 14.42 -9.96
C ILE A 91 3.98 15.42 -10.29
N GLN A 92 4.77 15.85 -9.29
CA GLN A 92 5.85 16.80 -9.46
C GLN A 92 6.96 16.27 -10.40
N ALA A 93 7.26 14.98 -10.33
CA ALA A 93 8.21 14.34 -11.23
C ALA A 93 7.67 14.21 -12.67
N GLY A 94 6.39 14.44 -12.88
CA GLY A 94 5.75 14.34 -14.19
C GLY A 94 5.71 12.92 -14.74
N VAL A 95 5.67 11.91 -13.87
CA VAL A 95 5.60 10.49 -14.25
C VAL A 95 4.17 9.97 -14.37
N LEU A 96 3.17 10.78 -13.99
CA LEU A 96 1.75 10.49 -14.15
C LEU A 96 1.16 11.30 -15.31
N GLN A 97 0.12 10.76 -15.94
CA GLN A 97 -0.71 11.51 -16.87
C GLN A 97 -2.08 11.84 -16.26
N PRO A 98 -2.69 12.99 -16.61
CA PRO A 98 -4.03 13.31 -16.15
C PRO A 98 -5.04 12.27 -16.62
N LEU A 99 -5.97 11.91 -15.74
CA LEU A 99 -7.07 11.01 -16.06
C LEU A 99 -8.14 11.75 -16.88
N ASP A 100 -8.56 11.17 -17.99
CA ASP A 100 -9.68 11.67 -18.79
C ASP A 100 -11.01 11.31 -18.11
N ARG A 101 -11.60 12.27 -17.42
CA ARG A 101 -12.86 12.08 -16.68
C ARG A 101 -14.04 11.64 -17.55
N ASN A 102 -14.01 11.95 -18.85
CA ASN A 102 -15.07 11.52 -19.78
C ASN A 102 -15.05 9.98 -19.97
N GLN A 103 -13.93 9.34 -19.73
CA GLN A 103 -13.78 7.89 -19.78
C GLN A 103 -14.07 7.21 -18.43
N LEU A 104 -14.29 7.97 -17.35
CA LEU A 104 -14.57 7.48 -16.00
C LEU A 104 -16.05 7.65 -15.65
N SER A 105 -16.93 6.97 -16.39
CA SER A 105 -18.40 7.03 -16.16
C SER A 105 -18.79 6.59 -14.73
N ASN A 106 -17.99 5.73 -14.08
CA ASN A 106 -18.24 5.22 -12.73
C ASN A 106 -17.63 6.11 -11.63
N LEU A 107 -17.00 7.24 -11.97
CA LEU A 107 -16.42 8.17 -10.99
C LEU A 107 -17.46 8.76 -10.02
N SER A 108 -18.72 8.84 -10.44
CA SER A 108 -19.84 9.32 -9.62
C SER A 108 -20.16 8.43 -8.41
N HIS A 109 -19.71 7.20 -8.41
CA HIS A 109 -19.84 6.27 -7.28
C HIS A 109 -18.86 6.56 -6.14
N ILE A 110 -17.79 7.31 -6.41
CA ILE A 110 -16.80 7.63 -5.36
C ILE A 110 -17.38 8.60 -4.35
N ASP A 111 -17.09 8.36 -3.08
CA ASP A 111 -17.47 9.21 -1.96
C ASP A 111 -16.83 10.61 -2.12
N PRO A 112 -17.62 11.69 -2.13
CA PRO A 112 -17.10 13.03 -2.29
C PRO A 112 -16.21 13.48 -1.14
N ASP A 113 -16.42 12.98 0.08
CA ASP A 113 -15.56 13.29 1.22
C ASP A 113 -14.17 12.69 1.04
N ILE A 114 -14.08 11.45 0.53
CA ILE A 114 -12.80 10.80 0.20
C ILE A 114 -12.12 11.51 -0.98
N LEU A 115 -12.87 11.88 -2.02
CA LEU A 115 -12.31 12.67 -3.12
C LEU A 115 -11.74 14.01 -2.64
N SER A 116 -12.42 14.66 -1.68
CA SER A 116 -11.94 15.91 -1.10
C SER A 116 -10.63 15.73 -0.31
N GLN A 117 -10.47 14.60 0.39
CA GLN A 117 -9.23 14.26 1.08
C GLN A 117 -8.07 14.02 0.10
N VAL A 118 -8.31 13.27 -0.97
CA VAL A 118 -7.29 13.03 -2.01
C VAL A 118 -6.90 14.33 -2.73
N ALA A 119 -7.85 15.27 -2.91
CA ALA A 119 -7.59 16.56 -3.54
C ALA A 119 -6.54 17.42 -2.81
N VAL A 120 -6.23 17.14 -1.54
CA VAL A 120 -5.13 17.79 -0.81
C VAL A 120 -3.79 17.44 -1.46
N ASN A 121 -3.64 16.20 -1.93
CA ASN A 121 -2.41 15.67 -2.54
C ASN A 121 -2.44 15.69 -4.08
N ASP A 122 -3.63 15.75 -4.67
CA ASP A 122 -3.88 15.85 -6.12
C ASP A 122 -4.92 16.95 -6.40
N PRO A 123 -4.54 18.23 -6.43
CA PRO A 123 -5.46 19.34 -6.61
C PRO A 123 -6.38 19.18 -7.84
N GLY A 124 -7.68 19.10 -7.56
CA GLY A 124 -8.72 18.85 -8.56
C GLY A 124 -8.88 17.38 -8.93
N ASN A 125 -8.27 16.44 -8.22
CA ASN A 125 -8.31 14.99 -8.47
C ASN A 125 -8.03 14.67 -9.95
N ARG A 126 -6.92 15.18 -10.46
CA ARG A 126 -6.58 15.13 -11.89
C ARG A 126 -5.85 13.86 -12.29
N TYR A 127 -5.09 13.27 -11.36
CA TYR A 127 -4.14 12.19 -11.63
C TYR A 127 -4.50 10.88 -10.95
N ALA A 128 -5.34 10.93 -9.90
CA ALA A 128 -5.62 9.82 -9.03
C ALA A 128 -7.13 9.61 -8.83
N VAL A 129 -7.52 8.36 -8.67
CA VAL A 129 -8.85 7.97 -8.21
C VAL A 129 -8.69 7.11 -6.96
N PRO A 130 -9.31 7.48 -5.81
CA PRO A 130 -9.24 6.67 -4.61
C PRO A 130 -9.87 5.30 -4.83
N TYR A 131 -9.20 4.29 -4.31
CA TYR A 131 -9.49 2.88 -4.52
C TYR A 131 -9.87 2.22 -3.20
N LEU A 132 -8.91 2.06 -2.31
CA LEU A 132 -9.08 1.56 -0.96
C LEU A 132 -8.54 2.58 0.04
N TRP A 133 -8.87 2.42 1.30
CA TRP A 133 -8.27 3.18 2.38
C TRP A 133 -8.10 2.30 3.62
N GLY A 134 -7.33 2.75 4.59
CA GLY A 134 -7.13 1.98 5.80
C GLY A 134 -6.51 2.80 6.91
N THR A 135 -6.31 2.14 8.04
CA THR A 135 -5.71 2.72 9.23
C THR A 135 -4.52 1.91 9.70
N THR A 136 -3.56 2.59 10.32
CA THR A 136 -2.45 1.98 11.03
C THR A 136 -2.60 2.24 12.52
N GLY A 137 -2.80 1.16 13.27
CA GLY A 137 -3.05 1.17 14.70
C GLY A 137 -2.36 -0.01 15.39
N ILE A 138 -3.01 -0.60 16.37
CA ILE A 138 -2.45 -1.68 17.19
C ILE A 138 -3.29 -2.95 17.06
N GLY A 139 -2.74 -3.99 16.42
CA GLY A 139 -3.29 -5.35 16.48
C GLY A 139 -2.73 -6.07 17.70
N TYR A 140 -3.55 -6.84 18.42
CA TYR A 140 -3.04 -7.55 19.61
C TYR A 140 -3.86 -8.77 20.02
N ASP A 141 -3.20 -9.70 20.71
CA ASP A 141 -3.79 -10.85 21.40
C ASP A 141 -4.26 -10.40 22.79
N VAL A 142 -5.58 -10.40 23.01
CA VAL A 142 -6.23 -9.89 24.22
C VAL A 142 -5.72 -10.61 25.48
N ASP A 143 -5.65 -11.93 25.43
CA ASP A 143 -5.32 -12.75 26.60
C ASP A 143 -3.82 -12.61 26.95
N LYS A 144 -2.93 -12.55 25.95
CA LYS A 144 -1.48 -12.37 26.17
C LYS A 144 -1.14 -10.97 26.69
N VAL A 145 -1.74 -9.93 26.11
CA VAL A 145 -1.54 -8.55 26.59
C VAL A 145 -2.08 -8.38 28.00
N LYS A 146 -3.25 -8.95 28.31
CA LYS A 146 -3.80 -8.97 29.67
C LYS A 146 -2.90 -9.74 30.64
N ALA A 147 -2.36 -10.87 30.24
CA ALA A 147 -1.43 -11.65 31.06
C ALA A 147 -0.14 -10.87 31.39
N ALA A 148 0.39 -10.07 30.44
CA ALA A 148 1.61 -9.28 30.61
C ALA A 148 1.40 -7.98 31.41
N LEU A 149 0.26 -7.30 31.23
CA LEU A 149 0.03 -5.93 31.73
C LEU A 149 -1.13 -5.82 32.71
N GLY A 150 -1.94 -6.89 32.88
CA GLY A 150 -3.14 -6.87 33.71
C GLY A 150 -4.37 -6.27 32.99
N ASP A 151 -5.46 -6.13 33.75
CA ASP A 151 -6.77 -5.65 33.24
C ASP A 151 -6.75 -4.18 32.80
N ASN A 152 -5.80 -3.39 33.29
CA ASN A 152 -5.67 -1.98 32.99
C ASN A 152 -4.66 -1.68 31.86
N ALA A 153 -4.33 -2.69 31.04
CA ALA A 153 -3.44 -2.49 29.90
C ALA A 153 -3.97 -1.34 28.99
N PRO A 154 -3.12 -0.39 28.57
CA PRO A 154 -3.56 0.77 27.80
C PRO A 154 -3.75 0.41 26.31
N VAL A 155 -4.60 -0.56 26.02
CA VAL A 155 -4.79 -1.12 24.66
C VAL A 155 -5.38 -0.13 23.67
N ASN A 156 -5.99 0.95 24.14
CA ASN A 156 -6.55 2.04 23.32
C ASN A 156 -5.64 3.28 23.27
N SER A 157 -4.35 3.10 23.48
CA SER A 157 -3.36 4.19 23.51
C SER A 157 -2.02 3.72 22.95
N TRP A 158 -1.32 4.63 22.27
CA TRP A 158 0.07 4.42 21.86
C TRP A 158 1.02 4.19 23.06
N ASP A 159 0.60 4.49 24.27
CA ASP A 159 1.32 4.15 25.52
C ASP A 159 1.64 2.64 25.61
N LEU A 160 0.80 1.79 25.02
CA LEU A 160 1.03 0.35 24.97
C LEU A 160 2.39 0.01 24.35
N ILE A 161 2.75 0.76 23.31
CA ILE A 161 3.94 0.52 22.48
C ILE A 161 5.10 1.46 22.84
N PHE A 162 4.83 2.76 23.08
CA PHE A 162 5.91 3.74 23.22
C PHE A 162 6.35 4.00 24.66
N LYS A 163 5.58 3.54 25.66
CA LYS A 163 6.05 3.55 27.05
C LYS A 163 6.88 2.30 27.34
N GLU A 164 8.13 2.51 27.72
CA GLU A 164 9.07 1.43 28.04
C GLU A 164 8.53 0.47 29.11
N GLU A 165 7.83 1.00 30.12
CA GLU A 165 7.21 0.21 31.21
C GLU A 165 6.14 -0.79 30.70
N ASN A 166 5.54 -0.53 29.55
CA ASN A 166 4.55 -1.42 28.92
C ASN A 166 5.22 -2.38 27.95
N ILE A 167 5.95 -1.84 26.94
CA ILE A 167 6.53 -2.67 25.89
C ILE A 167 7.57 -3.67 26.42
N SER A 168 8.32 -3.32 27.48
CA SER A 168 9.28 -4.24 28.12
C SER A 168 8.61 -5.49 28.67
N LYS A 169 7.39 -5.38 29.21
CA LYS A 169 6.62 -6.53 29.68
C LYS A 169 6.05 -7.37 28.53
N LEU A 170 5.72 -6.72 27.39
CA LEU A 170 5.26 -7.41 26.20
C LEU A 170 6.38 -8.14 25.44
N GLN A 171 7.66 -7.84 25.75
CA GLN A 171 8.79 -8.48 25.11
C GLN A 171 8.73 -10.02 25.19
N SER A 172 8.24 -10.58 26.31
CA SER A 172 8.15 -12.03 26.52
C SER A 172 7.16 -12.72 25.56
N CYS A 173 6.16 -12.02 25.05
CA CYS A 173 5.19 -12.54 24.09
C CYS A 173 5.37 -11.99 22.66
N GLY A 174 6.32 -11.08 22.47
CA GLY A 174 6.72 -10.53 21.17
C GLY A 174 5.92 -9.30 20.72
N VAL A 175 6.64 -8.26 20.33
CA VAL A 175 6.09 -7.07 19.70
C VAL A 175 6.73 -6.88 18.33
N ALA A 176 5.94 -6.65 17.29
CA ALA A 176 6.43 -6.37 15.95
C ALA A 176 5.89 -5.03 15.41
N MET A 177 6.52 -4.51 14.39
CA MET A 177 6.09 -3.30 13.69
C MET A 177 6.23 -3.48 12.18
N LEU A 178 5.45 -2.72 11.43
CA LEU A 178 5.62 -2.58 9.98
C LEU A 178 7.04 -2.13 9.64
N ASP A 179 7.58 -2.62 8.54
CA ASP A 179 8.78 -2.04 7.92
C ASP A 179 8.38 -0.88 7.02
N SER A 180 7.81 0.16 7.63
CA SER A 180 7.31 1.37 6.97
C SER A 180 7.81 2.61 7.71
N PRO A 181 8.89 3.24 7.24
CA PRO A 181 9.41 4.47 7.85
C PRO A 181 8.41 5.62 7.79
N SER A 182 7.58 5.69 6.76
CA SER A 182 6.56 6.72 6.60
C SER A 182 5.50 6.64 7.72
N GLU A 183 5.07 5.45 8.07
CA GLU A 183 4.05 5.26 9.08
C GLU A 183 4.63 5.29 10.50
N ILE A 184 5.64 4.49 10.78
CA ILE A 184 6.17 4.34 12.15
C ILE A 184 6.76 5.64 12.70
N ILE A 185 7.49 6.40 11.86
CA ILE A 185 8.05 7.69 12.29
C ILE A 185 6.95 8.74 12.43
N SER A 186 5.94 8.76 11.55
CA SER A 186 4.79 9.66 11.67
C SER A 186 3.97 9.41 12.95
N ILE A 187 3.76 8.13 13.31
CA ILE A 187 3.12 7.74 14.57
C ILE A 187 3.97 8.21 15.77
N ALA A 188 5.28 8.01 15.73
CA ALA A 188 6.17 8.44 16.80
C ALA A 188 6.18 9.95 16.99
N LEU A 189 6.16 10.72 15.89
CA LEU A 189 6.01 12.18 15.93
C LEU A 189 4.67 12.58 16.57
N HIS A 190 3.58 11.99 16.10
CA HIS A 190 2.24 12.26 16.62
C HIS A 190 2.12 11.93 18.11
N TYR A 191 2.63 10.80 18.56
CA TYR A 191 2.68 10.42 19.97
C TYR A 191 3.44 11.41 20.84
N LEU A 192 4.49 12.04 20.30
CA LEU A 192 5.24 13.11 20.97
C LEU A 192 4.51 14.47 20.98
N GLY A 193 3.28 14.55 20.47
CA GLY A 193 2.53 15.80 20.32
C GLY A 193 3.07 16.71 19.22
N LEU A 194 3.82 16.16 18.27
CA LEU A 194 4.39 16.87 17.12
C LEU A 194 3.54 16.59 15.87
N PRO A 195 3.55 17.47 14.85
CA PRO A 195 2.92 17.16 13.57
C PRO A 195 3.49 15.87 12.99
N SER A 196 2.62 14.94 12.57
CA SER A 196 3.01 13.65 11.97
C SER A 196 3.90 13.81 10.72
N ASN A 197 3.73 14.94 10.01
CA ASN A 197 4.48 15.36 8.83
C ASN A 197 5.37 16.58 9.12
N SER A 198 5.94 16.70 10.32
CA SER A 198 6.72 17.88 10.75
C SER A 198 7.71 18.35 9.68
N ARG A 199 7.79 19.66 9.49
CA ARG A 199 8.76 20.29 8.57
C ARG A 199 10.07 20.66 9.28
N ASN A 200 10.16 20.42 10.59
CA ASN A 200 11.34 20.67 11.40
C ASN A 200 12.21 19.39 11.52
N PRO A 201 13.46 19.40 11.01
CA PRO A 201 14.37 18.25 11.13
C PRO A 201 14.65 17.78 12.56
N ASP A 202 14.59 18.70 13.55
CA ASP A 202 14.87 18.37 14.96
C ASP A 202 13.78 17.49 15.57
N ASP A 203 12.55 17.55 15.07
CA ASP A 203 11.47 16.69 15.55
C ASP A 203 11.72 15.23 15.19
N TYR A 204 12.36 14.99 14.04
CA TYR A 204 12.76 13.63 13.62
C TYR A 204 13.84 13.03 14.52
N GLN A 205 14.71 13.87 15.14
CA GLN A 205 15.67 13.39 16.13
C GLN A 205 14.96 12.95 17.42
N LYS A 206 13.89 13.65 17.83
CA LYS A 206 13.06 13.25 18.97
C LYS A 206 12.34 11.92 18.70
N ALA A 207 11.76 11.77 17.51
CA ALA A 207 11.14 10.50 17.10
C ALA A 207 12.18 9.36 17.05
N GLN A 208 13.39 9.61 16.53
CA GLN A 208 14.49 8.65 16.56
C GLN A 208 14.83 8.21 17.99
N ALA A 209 14.97 9.16 18.90
CA ALA A 209 15.30 8.87 20.30
C ALA A 209 14.23 8.01 20.96
N LEU A 210 12.94 8.32 20.74
CA LEU A 210 11.82 7.50 21.21
C LEU A 210 11.89 6.07 20.65
N LEU A 211 12.06 5.94 19.35
CA LEU A 211 12.10 4.63 18.67
C LEU A 211 13.31 3.80 19.09
N LEU A 212 14.49 4.41 19.24
CA LEU A 212 15.69 3.73 19.74
C LEU A 212 15.52 3.26 21.20
N LYS A 213 14.81 4.01 22.03
CA LYS A 213 14.52 3.65 23.42
C LYS A 213 13.71 2.36 23.52
N ILE A 214 12.71 2.19 22.63
CA ILE A 214 11.84 1.01 22.63
C ILE A 214 12.39 -0.14 21.75
N ARG A 215 13.38 0.15 20.89
CA ARG A 215 13.95 -0.83 19.93
C ARG A 215 14.36 -2.17 20.57
N PRO A 216 14.97 -2.22 21.76
CA PRO A 216 15.36 -3.50 22.38
C PRO A 216 14.19 -4.45 22.64
N TYR A 217 12.97 -3.94 22.71
CA TYR A 217 11.74 -4.69 23.00
C TYR A 217 10.95 -5.06 21.74
N VAL A 218 11.34 -4.54 20.57
CA VAL A 218 10.75 -4.88 19.28
C VAL A 218 11.45 -6.08 18.68
N LEU A 219 10.70 -7.15 18.45
CA LEU A 219 11.23 -8.42 17.94
C LEU A 219 11.76 -8.25 16.51
N TYR A 220 10.97 -7.62 15.63
CA TYR A 220 11.34 -7.34 14.25
C TYR A 220 10.49 -6.21 13.62
N PHE A 221 10.97 -5.72 12.47
CA PHE A 221 10.25 -4.87 11.53
C PHE A 221 10.06 -5.64 10.23
N ASP A 222 8.82 -6.01 9.90
CA ASP A 222 8.49 -6.78 8.69
C ASP A 222 6.98 -6.66 8.41
N SER A 223 6.60 -6.15 7.25
CA SER A 223 5.19 -5.94 6.89
C SER A 223 4.52 -7.19 6.33
N SER A 224 5.29 -8.22 5.94
CA SER A 224 4.76 -9.37 5.20
C SER A 224 4.30 -10.54 6.08
N ARG A 225 4.81 -10.63 7.30
CA ARG A 225 4.58 -11.79 8.18
C ARG A 225 3.81 -11.49 9.46
N ILE A 226 3.56 -10.23 9.76
CA ILE A 226 2.95 -9.80 11.04
C ILE A 226 1.58 -10.43 11.27
N ASP A 227 0.77 -10.61 10.22
CA ASP A 227 -0.58 -11.17 10.32
C ASP A 227 -0.54 -12.65 10.70
N ALA A 228 0.34 -13.42 10.03
CA ALA A 228 0.55 -14.83 10.33
C ALA A 228 1.13 -15.02 11.74
N ASP A 229 2.15 -14.24 12.11
CA ASP A 229 2.78 -14.35 13.44
C ASP A 229 1.81 -13.94 14.58
N LEU A 230 0.91 -12.98 14.33
CA LEU A 230 -0.14 -12.63 15.28
C LEU A 230 -1.17 -13.76 15.39
N ALA A 231 -1.58 -14.37 14.27
CA ALA A 231 -2.49 -15.50 14.24
C ALA A 231 -1.91 -16.73 14.97
N ASP A 232 -0.63 -17.04 14.71
CA ASP A 232 0.06 -18.17 15.32
C ASP A 232 0.44 -17.91 16.77
N GLY A 233 0.37 -16.65 17.22
CA GLY A 233 0.73 -16.22 18.55
C GLY A 233 2.25 -16.16 18.79
N ASN A 234 3.05 -16.00 17.74
CA ASN A 234 4.48 -15.74 17.82
C ASN A 234 4.77 -14.32 18.30
N ILE A 235 3.78 -13.42 18.11
CA ILE A 235 3.74 -12.06 18.67
C ILE A 235 2.40 -11.84 19.37
N CYS A 236 2.38 -10.91 20.32
CA CYS A 236 1.16 -10.54 21.06
C CYS A 236 0.68 -9.12 20.77
N ALA A 237 1.52 -8.29 20.18
CA ALA A 237 1.14 -6.95 19.77
C ALA A 237 1.90 -6.54 18.49
N VAL A 238 1.26 -5.75 17.67
CA VAL A 238 1.82 -5.25 16.42
C VAL A 238 1.35 -3.83 16.15
N VAL A 239 2.28 -2.95 15.74
CA VAL A 239 1.91 -1.71 15.04
C VAL A 239 1.72 -2.07 13.59
N GLY A 240 0.47 -2.10 13.14
CA GLY A 240 0.13 -2.63 11.82
C GLY A 240 -1.23 -2.15 11.31
N TRP A 241 -1.64 -2.71 10.19
CA TRP A 241 -2.88 -2.36 9.53
C TRP A 241 -4.09 -3.12 10.11
N ALA A 242 -5.27 -2.52 10.03
CA ALA A 242 -6.49 -3.10 10.57
C ALA A 242 -6.84 -4.45 9.92
N ASN A 243 -6.65 -4.58 8.60
CA ASN A 243 -6.92 -5.82 7.88
C ASN A 243 -6.07 -7.00 8.37
N GLY A 244 -4.82 -6.76 8.76
CA GLY A 244 -3.93 -7.81 9.27
C GLY A 244 -4.44 -8.42 10.57
N ALA A 245 -4.90 -7.59 11.51
CA ALA A 245 -5.52 -8.09 12.74
C ALA A 245 -6.81 -8.89 12.45
N LEU A 246 -7.62 -8.45 11.47
CA LEU A 246 -8.81 -9.18 11.04
C LEU A 246 -8.49 -10.49 10.34
N ALA A 247 -7.45 -10.50 9.49
CA ALA A 247 -6.98 -11.73 8.86
C ALA A 247 -6.50 -12.73 9.91
N ALA A 248 -5.75 -12.28 10.91
CA ALA A 248 -5.32 -13.10 12.04
C ALA A 248 -6.52 -13.65 12.83
N GLN A 249 -7.55 -12.83 13.08
CA GLN A 249 -8.78 -13.26 13.72
C GLN A 249 -9.48 -14.34 12.89
N ALA A 250 -9.65 -14.13 11.60
CA ALA A 250 -10.30 -15.09 10.70
C ALA A 250 -9.53 -16.44 10.61
N ILE A 251 -8.19 -16.40 10.64
CA ILE A 251 -7.36 -17.61 10.72
C ILE A 251 -7.65 -18.36 12.01
N ASN A 252 -7.69 -17.66 13.14
CA ASN A 252 -7.94 -18.27 14.45
C ASN A 252 -9.34 -18.88 14.57
N GLU A 253 -10.35 -18.23 14.03
CA GLU A 253 -11.72 -18.76 13.96
C GLU A 253 -11.75 -20.06 13.12
N LYS A 254 -11.12 -20.05 11.96
CA LYS A 254 -11.04 -21.21 11.06
C LYS A 254 -10.26 -22.38 11.65
N THR A 255 -9.18 -22.11 12.36
CA THR A 255 -8.30 -23.12 12.97
C THR A 255 -8.70 -23.49 14.40
N ASN A 256 -9.72 -22.82 14.95
CA ASN A 256 -10.25 -23.03 16.31
C ASN A 256 -9.15 -22.99 17.40
N THR A 257 -8.23 -22.05 17.29
CA THR A 257 -7.12 -21.91 18.27
C THR A 257 -7.55 -21.34 19.60
N GLY A 258 -8.75 -20.73 19.68
CA GLY A 258 -9.29 -20.05 20.86
C GLY A 258 -8.62 -18.69 21.16
N ARG A 259 -7.66 -18.21 20.35
CA ARG A 259 -7.04 -16.91 20.56
C ARG A 259 -7.99 -15.76 20.20
N LYS A 260 -7.94 -14.70 20.99
CA LYS A 260 -8.76 -13.51 20.82
C LYS A 260 -7.90 -12.37 20.26
N ILE A 261 -7.80 -12.33 18.94
CA ILE A 261 -7.13 -11.22 18.25
C ILE A 261 -8.10 -10.07 18.06
N THR A 262 -7.62 -8.86 18.27
CA THR A 262 -8.39 -7.64 18.07
C THR A 262 -7.49 -6.52 17.56
N TYR A 263 -8.12 -5.40 17.19
CA TYR A 263 -7.44 -4.20 16.74
C TYR A 263 -7.89 -2.98 17.55
N SER A 264 -7.03 -2.01 17.68
CA SER A 264 -7.33 -0.76 18.37
C SER A 264 -6.90 0.44 17.53
N LEU A 265 -7.79 1.42 17.46
CA LEU A 265 -7.48 2.78 17.03
C LEU A 265 -7.12 3.57 18.29
N PRO A 266 -5.84 3.88 18.55
CA PRO A 266 -5.43 4.62 19.73
C PRO A 266 -6.14 5.97 19.86
N ARG A 267 -6.52 6.33 21.07
CA ARG A 267 -7.28 7.56 21.38
C ARG A 267 -6.54 8.85 21.00
N GLU A 268 -5.23 8.81 20.93
CA GLU A 268 -4.39 9.91 20.48
C GLU A 268 -4.52 10.15 18.96
N GLY A 269 -5.06 9.20 18.23
CA GLY A 269 -5.19 9.16 16.78
C GLY A 269 -4.34 8.06 16.14
N ALA A 270 -4.99 7.26 15.30
CA ALA A 270 -4.35 6.30 14.39
C ALA A 270 -4.06 6.99 13.05
N LEU A 271 -3.06 6.51 12.30
CA LEU A 271 -2.88 7.01 10.93
C LEU A 271 -4.01 6.52 10.02
N VAL A 272 -4.37 7.36 9.07
CA VAL A 272 -5.23 7.02 7.94
C VAL A 272 -4.52 7.31 6.63
N TRP A 273 -4.66 6.40 5.68
CA TRP A 273 -4.06 6.49 4.35
C TRP A 273 -5.06 5.99 3.30
N SER A 274 -4.85 6.39 2.05
CA SER A 274 -5.63 5.88 0.92
C SER A 274 -4.71 5.37 -0.19
N GLU A 275 -5.15 4.31 -0.84
CA GLU A 275 -4.57 3.80 -2.07
C GLU A 275 -5.35 4.35 -3.26
N ASN A 276 -4.63 4.74 -4.29
CA ASN A 276 -5.21 5.42 -5.43
C ASN A 276 -4.73 4.77 -6.72
N LEU A 277 -5.65 4.60 -7.66
CA LEU A 277 -5.33 4.18 -9.02
C LEU A 277 -4.83 5.39 -9.80
N VAL A 278 -3.63 5.28 -10.36
CA VAL A 278 -2.98 6.30 -11.19
C VAL A 278 -2.56 5.71 -12.52
N LEU A 279 -2.54 6.55 -13.58
CA LEU A 279 -2.10 6.16 -14.92
C LEU A 279 -0.70 6.74 -15.18
N LEU A 280 0.25 5.88 -15.59
CA LEU A 280 1.62 6.33 -15.87
C LEU A 280 1.67 7.14 -17.16
N LYS A 281 2.55 8.15 -17.20
CA LYS A 281 2.72 9.01 -18.37
C LYS A 281 3.23 8.25 -19.60
N ASP A 282 4.06 7.24 -19.38
CA ASP A 282 4.65 6.38 -20.40
C ASP A 282 3.94 5.02 -20.51
N ALA A 283 2.69 4.95 -20.05
CA ALA A 283 1.86 3.75 -20.17
C ALA A 283 1.82 3.26 -21.62
N PRO A 284 2.16 2.01 -21.90
CA PRO A 284 2.09 1.46 -23.24
C PRO A 284 0.65 1.30 -23.77
N HIS A 285 -0.33 1.08 -22.86
CA HIS A 285 -1.73 0.86 -23.19
C HIS A 285 -2.66 1.78 -22.36
N PRO A 286 -2.58 3.12 -22.55
CA PRO A 286 -3.29 4.06 -21.69
C PRO A 286 -4.82 3.96 -21.79
N LYS A 287 -5.38 3.53 -22.91
CA LYS A 287 -6.83 3.34 -23.08
C LYS A 287 -7.34 2.15 -22.26
N GLU A 288 -6.62 1.05 -22.30
CA GLU A 288 -6.90 -0.15 -21.55
C GLU A 288 -6.72 0.10 -20.05
N GLY A 289 -5.70 0.88 -19.67
CA GLY A 289 -5.49 1.35 -18.30
C GLY A 289 -6.67 2.18 -17.78
N MET A 290 -7.16 3.13 -18.57
CA MET A 290 -8.36 3.91 -18.24
C MET A 290 -9.61 3.05 -18.12
N ALA A 291 -9.78 2.06 -19.02
CA ALA A 291 -10.89 1.12 -18.96
C ALA A 291 -10.83 0.27 -17.67
N PHE A 292 -9.62 -0.17 -17.27
CA PHE A 292 -9.42 -0.90 -16.01
C PHE A 292 -9.75 -0.01 -14.79
N ILE A 293 -9.25 1.22 -14.76
CA ILE A 293 -9.57 2.17 -13.67
C ILE A 293 -11.10 2.32 -13.59
N ASN A 294 -11.79 2.60 -14.69
CA ASN A 294 -13.24 2.77 -14.70
C ASN A 294 -13.99 1.49 -14.27
N TYR A 295 -13.48 0.31 -14.63
CA TYR A 295 -14.03 -0.97 -14.22
C TYR A 295 -13.94 -1.16 -12.70
N MET A 296 -12.80 -0.82 -12.11
CA MET A 296 -12.58 -0.91 -10.66
C MET A 296 -13.48 0.02 -9.84
N LEU A 297 -14.02 1.08 -10.46
CA LEU A 297 -14.97 2.00 -9.80
C LEU A 297 -16.40 1.47 -9.73
N ARG A 298 -16.72 0.34 -10.33
CA ARG A 298 -18.05 -0.28 -10.23
C ARG A 298 -18.26 -0.79 -8.81
N PRO A 299 -19.42 -0.49 -8.19
CA PRO A 299 -19.71 -0.88 -6.79
C PRO A 299 -19.50 -2.35 -6.50
N GLU A 300 -20.03 -3.23 -7.34
CA GLU A 300 -19.95 -4.67 -7.18
C GLU A 300 -18.53 -5.23 -7.38
N ILE A 301 -17.68 -4.53 -8.16
CA ILE A 301 -16.29 -4.95 -8.42
C ILE A 301 -15.39 -4.57 -7.26
N ILE A 302 -15.45 -3.30 -6.82
CA ILE A 302 -14.61 -2.86 -5.73
C ILE A 302 -14.98 -3.53 -4.40
N ALA A 303 -16.25 -3.86 -4.20
CA ALA A 303 -16.70 -4.60 -3.02
C ALA A 303 -16.06 -5.99 -2.91
N LYS A 304 -15.83 -6.70 -4.02
CA LYS A 304 -15.07 -7.97 -4.01
C LYS A 304 -13.67 -7.77 -3.46
N THR A 305 -13.01 -6.70 -3.89
CA THR A 305 -11.67 -6.37 -3.37
C THR A 305 -11.74 -6.05 -1.88
N SER A 306 -12.73 -5.28 -1.41
CA SER A 306 -12.92 -5.05 0.03
C SER A 306 -13.14 -6.35 0.82
N ASN A 307 -13.99 -7.24 0.31
CA ASN A 307 -14.28 -8.53 0.96
C ASN A 307 -13.06 -9.45 1.01
N HIS A 308 -12.19 -9.40 -0.03
CA HIS A 308 -10.95 -10.17 -0.08
C HIS A 308 -9.86 -9.59 0.82
N THR A 309 -9.67 -8.27 0.77
CA THR A 309 -8.54 -7.58 1.43
C THR A 309 -8.85 -7.15 2.86
N LEU A 310 -10.13 -7.15 3.24
CA LEU A 310 -10.66 -6.63 4.50
C LEU A 310 -10.41 -5.13 4.69
N TYR A 311 -10.20 -4.39 3.60
CA TYR A 311 -10.11 -2.93 3.60
C TYR A 311 -11.40 -2.26 3.14
N PRO A 312 -11.74 -1.09 3.70
CA PRO A 312 -12.82 -0.27 3.17
C PRO A 312 -12.42 0.30 1.81
N ASN A 313 -13.40 0.44 0.93
CA ASN A 313 -13.23 1.09 -0.36
C ASN A 313 -13.78 2.53 -0.36
N ALA A 314 -13.42 3.27 -1.39
CA ALA A 314 -13.83 4.66 -1.55
C ALA A 314 -15.19 4.84 -2.25
N ASN A 315 -15.92 3.76 -2.55
CA ASN A 315 -17.16 3.79 -3.31
C ASN A 315 -18.36 3.80 -2.36
N LYS A 316 -19.13 4.90 -2.37
CA LYS A 316 -20.29 5.09 -1.49
C LYS A 316 -21.47 4.13 -1.78
N ASP A 317 -21.53 3.61 -3.02
CA ASP A 317 -22.62 2.73 -3.48
C ASP A 317 -22.26 1.24 -3.38
N ALA A 318 -21.03 0.91 -2.91
CA ALA A 318 -20.56 -0.46 -2.78
C ALA A 318 -21.08 -1.18 -1.52
N ALA A 319 -21.69 -0.46 -0.58
CA ALA A 319 -22.04 -0.99 0.74
C ALA A 319 -22.94 -2.24 0.68
N GLU A 320 -23.87 -2.33 -0.29
CA GLU A 320 -24.76 -3.49 -0.44
C GLU A 320 -24.04 -4.78 -0.87
N PHE A 321 -22.87 -4.65 -1.52
CA PHE A 321 -22.04 -5.76 -2.00
C PHE A 321 -20.91 -6.14 -1.04
N VAL A 322 -20.64 -5.30 -0.02
CA VAL A 322 -19.66 -5.59 1.04
C VAL A 322 -20.29 -6.52 2.08
N GLU A 323 -19.55 -7.55 2.49
CA GLU A 323 -20.02 -8.49 3.52
C GLU A 323 -20.41 -7.77 4.81
N GLN A 324 -21.55 -8.15 5.39
CA GLN A 324 -22.10 -7.49 6.59
C GLN A 324 -21.10 -7.46 7.75
N LYS A 325 -20.37 -8.58 7.99
CA LYS A 325 -19.36 -8.66 9.05
C LYS A 325 -18.25 -7.62 8.90
N LEU A 326 -17.92 -7.23 7.65
CA LEU A 326 -16.93 -6.21 7.37
C LEU A 326 -17.51 -4.80 7.53
N ARG A 327 -18.72 -4.56 7.02
CA ARG A 327 -19.44 -3.28 7.17
C ARG A 327 -19.68 -2.89 8.62
N ASP A 328 -20.04 -3.87 9.44
CA ASP A 328 -20.39 -3.66 10.84
C ASP A 328 -19.16 -3.62 11.75
N ASN A 329 -17.96 -3.79 11.18
CA ASN A 329 -16.72 -3.76 11.94
C ASN A 329 -16.23 -2.32 12.15
N PRO A 330 -16.20 -1.80 13.41
CA PRO A 330 -15.84 -0.41 13.70
C PRO A 330 -14.36 -0.08 13.47
N TRP A 331 -13.51 -1.09 13.25
CA TRP A 331 -12.10 -0.86 12.93
C TRP A 331 -11.88 -0.64 11.43
N ILE A 332 -12.80 -1.16 10.61
CA ILE A 332 -12.77 -1.03 9.14
C ILE A 332 -13.65 0.15 8.70
N TYR A 333 -14.86 0.23 9.25
CA TYR A 333 -15.79 1.34 9.02
C TYR A 333 -16.06 2.07 10.34
N PRO A 334 -15.08 2.85 10.85
CA PRO A 334 -15.24 3.60 12.08
C PRO A 334 -16.34 4.65 11.94
N ASP A 335 -16.95 5.02 13.07
CA ASP A 335 -17.94 6.09 13.10
C ASP A 335 -17.31 7.47 12.83
N LYS A 336 -18.15 8.47 12.52
CA LYS A 336 -17.70 9.82 12.20
C LYS A 336 -16.87 10.45 13.31
N LYS A 337 -17.12 10.13 14.56
CA LYS A 337 -16.36 10.65 15.71
C LYS A 337 -14.95 10.07 15.72
N THR A 338 -14.81 8.79 15.49
CA THR A 338 -13.52 8.10 15.38
C THR A 338 -12.75 8.58 14.14
N ILE A 339 -13.43 8.71 12.98
CA ILE A 339 -12.80 9.25 11.75
C ILE A 339 -12.20 10.62 11.99
N ALA A 340 -12.88 11.50 12.76
CA ALA A 340 -12.38 12.84 13.07
C ALA A 340 -11.11 12.86 13.94
N THR A 341 -10.75 11.74 14.58
CA THR A 341 -9.50 11.60 15.36
C THR A 341 -8.34 11.01 14.54
N LEU A 342 -8.61 10.51 13.34
CA LEU A 342 -7.58 9.92 12.50
C LEU A 342 -6.61 10.98 11.98
N VAL A 343 -5.36 10.59 11.87
CA VAL A 343 -4.25 11.45 11.43
C VAL A 343 -3.87 11.05 10.01
N PRO A 344 -4.01 11.94 9.03
CA PRO A 344 -3.66 11.59 7.66
C PRO A 344 -2.15 11.36 7.51
N LEU A 345 -1.81 10.34 6.72
CA LEU A 345 -0.45 10.14 6.23
C LEU A 345 -0.19 11.16 5.13
N GLU A 346 0.71 12.10 5.38
CA GLU A 346 0.98 13.23 4.50
C GLU A 346 2.38 13.17 3.87
N PRO A 347 2.53 13.78 2.67
CA PRO A 347 3.80 13.80 1.97
C PRO A 347 4.85 14.68 2.66
N LEU A 348 6.11 14.30 2.50
CA LEU A 348 7.25 15.07 2.97
C LEU A 348 8.08 15.64 1.81
N PRO A 349 8.74 16.80 2.01
CA PRO A 349 9.80 17.24 1.10
C PRO A 349 10.95 16.24 1.03
N LEU A 350 11.55 16.06 -0.14
CA LEU A 350 12.64 15.11 -0.39
C LEU A 350 13.78 15.19 0.62
N LYS A 351 14.09 16.39 1.13
CA LYS A 351 15.12 16.57 2.16
C LYS A 351 14.76 15.85 3.46
N LEU A 352 13.49 15.91 3.88
CA LEU A 352 12.99 15.25 5.09
C LEU A 352 12.81 13.74 4.86
N GLU A 353 12.42 13.33 3.67
CA GLU A 353 12.40 11.92 3.28
C GLU A 353 13.77 11.24 3.48
N ARG A 354 14.84 11.90 3.05
CA ARG A 354 16.21 11.42 3.26
C ARG A 354 16.58 11.32 4.74
N ILE A 355 16.08 12.26 5.56
CA ILE A 355 16.29 12.21 7.03
C ILE A 355 15.52 11.02 7.59
N ARG A 356 14.25 10.85 7.23
CA ARG A 356 13.38 9.74 7.64
C ARG A 356 14.01 8.38 7.32
N THR A 357 14.49 8.18 6.10
CA THR A 357 15.16 6.96 5.68
C THR A 357 16.42 6.65 6.51
N ARG A 358 17.27 7.66 6.78
CA ARG A 358 18.46 7.48 7.61
C ARG A 358 18.14 7.10 9.04
N ILE A 359 17.12 7.75 9.61
CA ILE A 359 16.63 7.44 10.95
C ILE A 359 16.10 6.01 11.00
N TRP A 360 15.33 5.61 9.98
CA TRP A 360 14.80 4.26 9.92
C TRP A 360 15.87 3.19 9.90
N THR A 361 16.92 3.40 9.10
CA THR A 361 18.07 2.50 9.07
C THR A 361 18.71 2.34 10.45
N LYS A 362 18.89 3.44 11.19
CA LYS A 362 19.43 3.42 12.55
C LYS A 362 18.49 2.72 13.54
N VAL A 363 17.19 3.02 13.46
CA VAL A 363 16.19 2.37 14.33
C VAL A 363 16.18 0.86 14.10
N LYS A 364 16.18 0.40 12.85
CA LYS A 364 16.21 -1.05 12.56
C LYS A 364 17.48 -1.73 13.07
N SER A 365 18.63 -1.10 12.90
CA SER A 365 19.92 -1.63 13.37
C SER A 365 20.11 -1.51 14.89
N GLY A 366 19.35 -0.63 15.56
CA GLY A 366 19.48 -0.38 17.00
C GLY A 366 20.70 0.46 17.40
N VAL A 367 21.26 1.26 16.46
CA VAL A 367 22.45 2.09 16.67
C VAL A 367 22.26 3.52 16.16
#